data_22a547cd714f776457285cd6ca36cf18
#
_entry.id   22a547cd714f776457285cd6ca36cf18
#
_cell.length_a   1.000
_cell.length_b   1.000
_cell.length_c   1.000
_cell.angle_alpha   90.00
_cell.angle_beta   90.00
_cell.angle_gamma   90.00
#
_symmetry.space_group_name_H-M   'P 1'
#
loop_
_entity.id
_entity.type
_entity.pdbx_description
1 polymer ?
#
loop_
_entity_poly.entity_id
_entity_poly.type
_entity_poly.pdbx_seq_one_letter_code
_entity_poly.pdbx_strand_id
1 'polypeptide(L)'
;QDLALAQELVLEYPNGLLVEGDSLVVAAWGKPEANFSTKVPGHLYRLNLTTGAKTLITSKPTGNLDGLESDGQGGYVVSDWVAGKILHVAANGDTRLLRQFKQGTADLAYLPESRTLILPHMLENRVQAYDLSADFK
;
A
#
# COMPACT_ATOMS: atom_id res chain seq x y z
N GLN A 1 19.99 20.15 -15.07
CA GLN A 1 19.72 19.25 -16.20
C GLN A 1 18.26 18.79 -16.10
N ASP A 2 17.44 19.11 -17.10
CA ASP A 2 16.02 18.70 -17.11
C ASP A 2 15.89 17.21 -17.32
N LEU A 3 15.00 16.55 -16.55
CA LEU A 3 14.66 15.15 -16.74
C LEU A 3 13.69 15.02 -17.91
N ALA A 4 13.98 14.10 -18.82
CA ALA A 4 13.05 13.78 -19.90
C ALA A 4 11.88 12.96 -19.36
N LEU A 5 10.64 13.45 -19.57
CA LEU A 5 9.43 12.71 -19.24
C LEU A 5 9.27 11.53 -20.22
N ALA A 6 9.28 10.31 -19.70
CA ALA A 6 9.09 9.11 -20.52
C ALA A 6 7.60 8.78 -20.69
N GLN A 7 6.83 8.87 -19.61
CA GLN A 7 5.39 8.58 -19.61
C GLN A 7 4.71 9.31 -18.46
N GLU A 8 3.47 9.74 -18.65
CA GLU A 8 2.62 10.30 -17.62
C GLU A 8 1.32 9.51 -17.52
N LEU A 9 0.92 9.21 -16.28
CA LEU A 9 -0.34 8.54 -15.97
C LEU A 9 -1.07 9.37 -14.90
N VAL A 10 -2.32 9.72 -15.19
CA VAL A 10 -3.17 10.45 -14.24
C VAL A 10 -3.91 9.43 -13.37
N LEU A 11 -3.60 9.42 -12.09
CA LEU A 11 -4.11 8.45 -11.11
C LEU A 11 -4.79 9.17 -9.94
N GLU A 12 -5.72 8.48 -9.27
CA GLU A 12 -6.44 9.01 -8.11
C GLU A 12 -5.57 8.95 -6.86
N TYR A 13 -4.96 10.07 -6.48
CA TYR A 13 -4.19 10.21 -5.23
C TYR A 13 -3.23 9.04 -4.95
N PRO A 14 -2.34 8.70 -5.92
CA PRO A 14 -1.41 7.60 -5.78
C PRO A 14 -0.38 7.89 -4.68
N ASN A 15 0.01 6.85 -3.94
CA ASN A 15 1.05 6.93 -2.92
C ASN A 15 2.02 5.75 -3.07
N GLY A 16 1.77 4.62 -2.42
CA GLY A 16 2.63 3.44 -2.55
C GLY A 16 2.57 2.81 -3.94
N LEU A 17 3.71 2.41 -4.47
CA LEU A 17 3.85 1.85 -5.81
C LEU A 17 4.64 0.54 -5.77
N LEU A 18 4.17 -0.45 -6.54
CA LEU A 18 4.84 -1.74 -6.69
C LEU A 18 4.77 -2.21 -8.14
N VAL A 19 5.92 -2.45 -8.76
CA VAL A 19 5.98 -2.98 -10.13
C VAL A 19 5.85 -4.51 -10.10
N GLU A 20 4.91 -5.04 -10.88
CA GLU A 20 4.71 -6.48 -11.08
C GLU A 20 4.63 -6.77 -12.59
N GLY A 21 5.73 -7.24 -13.18
CA GLY A 21 5.79 -7.49 -14.63
C GLY A 21 5.51 -6.23 -15.43
N ASP A 22 4.46 -6.24 -16.25
CA ASP A 22 3.99 -5.11 -17.05
C ASP A 22 2.90 -4.28 -16.37
N SER A 23 2.67 -4.52 -15.09
CA SER A 23 1.68 -3.84 -14.28
C SER A 23 2.32 -3.02 -13.15
N LEU A 24 1.62 -1.96 -12.77
CA LEU A 24 1.90 -1.18 -11.58
C LEU A 24 0.75 -1.37 -10.59
N VAL A 25 1.05 -1.86 -9.39
CA VAL A 25 0.11 -1.87 -8.28
C VAL A 25 0.24 -0.56 -7.53
N VAL A 26 -0.88 0.07 -7.23
CA VAL A 26 -0.93 1.40 -6.62
C VAL A 26 -1.77 1.36 -5.36
N ALA A 27 -1.18 1.80 -4.27
CA ALA A 27 -1.86 2.08 -3.01
C ALA A 27 -2.28 3.55 -2.99
N ALA A 28 -3.59 3.81 -3.06
CA ALA A 28 -4.13 5.15 -3.13
C ALA A 28 -4.52 5.67 -1.75
N TRP A 29 -4.27 6.97 -1.54
CA TRP A 29 -4.64 7.65 -0.30
C TRP A 29 -6.13 7.97 -0.20
N GLY A 30 -6.76 8.26 -1.34
CA GLY A 30 -8.06 8.90 -1.40
C GLY A 30 -7.94 10.43 -1.43
N LYS A 31 -9.03 11.12 -1.74
CA LYS A 31 -9.02 12.59 -1.86
C LYS A 31 -8.76 13.25 -0.50
N PRO A 32 -7.58 13.88 -0.30
CA PRO A 32 -7.26 14.49 0.98
C PRO A 32 -8.06 15.79 1.20
N GLU A 33 -8.44 16.02 2.42
CA GLU A 33 -8.92 17.31 2.93
C GLU A 33 -7.72 18.13 3.47
N ALA A 34 -7.98 19.32 4.01
CA ALA A 34 -6.93 20.25 4.44
C ALA A 34 -5.98 19.69 5.52
N ASN A 35 -6.42 18.69 6.29
CA ASN A 35 -5.64 18.03 7.35
C ASN A 35 -5.17 16.62 6.97
N PHE A 36 -5.15 16.29 5.67
CA PHE A 36 -4.84 14.97 5.12
C PHE A 36 -5.83 13.85 5.47
N SER A 37 -6.87 14.11 6.24
CA SER A 37 -7.98 13.16 6.36
C SER A 37 -8.72 13.01 5.03
N THR A 38 -9.57 12.00 4.94
CA THR A 38 -10.40 11.78 3.75
C THR A 38 -11.83 11.48 4.17
N LYS A 39 -12.82 11.92 3.38
CA LYS A 39 -14.20 11.45 3.51
C LYS A 39 -14.36 10.02 3.04
N VAL A 40 -13.67 9.71 1.93
CA VAL A 40 -13.64 8.37 1.35
C VAL A 40 -12.18 7.96 1.21
N PRO A 41 -11.74 6.92 1.92
CA PRO A 41 -10.40 6.39 1.79
C PRO A 41 -10.10 5.84 0.40
N GLY A 42 -8.83 5.60 0.11
CA GLY A 42 -8.39 5.05 -1.16
C GLY A 42 -8.56 3.55 -1.31
N HIS A 43 -8.16 3.09 -2.48
CA HIS A 43 -8.18 1.68 -2.89
C HIS A 43 -6.79 1.18 -3.22
N LEU A 44 -6.64 -0.14 -3.25
CA LEU A 44 -5.55 -0.79 -3.96
C LEU A 44 -6.03 -1.10 -5.38
N TYR A 45 -5.27 -0.71 -6.39
CA TYR A 45 -5.61 -0.98 -7.78
C TYR A 45 -4.39 -1.35 -8.62
N ARG A 46 -4.65 -2.00 -9.75
CA ARG A 46 -3.65 -2.40 -10.73
C ARG A 46 -3.81 -1.57 -12.00
N LEU A 47 -2.69 -1.13 -12.53
CA LEU A 47 -2.60 -0.39 -13.78
C LEU A 47 -1.73 -1.17 -14.76
N ASN A 48 -2.24 -1.45 -15.95
CA ASN A 48 -1.44 -2.02 -17.03
C ASN A 48 -0.57 -0.90 -17.64
N LEU A 49 0.76 -1.07 -17.59
CA LEU A 49 1.71 -0.05 -18.05
C LEU A 49 1.73 0.10 -19.58
N THR A 50 1.25 -0.89 -20.33
CA THR A 50 1.17 -0.85 -21.78
C THR A 50 -0.10 -0.18 -22.29
N THR A 51 -1.26 -0.58 -21.71
CA THR A 51 -2.58 -0.12 -22.16
C THR A 51 -3.14 1.05 -21.38
N GLY A 52 -2.64 1.29 -20.16
CA GLY A 52 -3.20 2.24 -19.20
C GLY A 52 -4.49 1.76 -18.54
N ALA A 53 -4.92 0.52 -18.76
CA ALA A 53 -6.14 -0.02 -18.17
C ALA A 53 -5.99 -0.16 -16.65
N LYS A 54 -6.99 0.34 -15.93
CA LYS A 54 -7.05 0.32 -14.46
C LYS A 54 -8.08 -0.71 -13.98
N THR A 55 -7.67 -1.53 -13.01
CA THR A 55 -8.53 -2.54 -12.37
C THR A 55 -8.43 -2.39 -10.87
N LEU A 56 -9.56 -2.33 -10.16
CA LEU A 56 -9.58 -2.33 -8.69
C LEU A 56 -9.17 -3.72 -8.18
N ILE A 57 -8.23 -3.75 -7.24
CA ILE A 57 -7.91 -4.96 -6.46
C ILE A 57 -8.86 -5.03 -5.26
N THR A 58 -9.03 -3.93 -4.52
CA THR A 58 -10.03 -3.84 -3.46
C THR A 58 -11.29 -3.16 -3.98
N SER A 59 -12.44 -3.83 -3.89
CA SER A 59 -13.71 -3.31 -4.40
C SER A 59 -14.32 -2.22 -3.52
N LYS A 60 -13.90 -2.14 -2.25
CA LYS A 60 -14.37 -1.15 -1.27
C LYS A 60 -13.24 -0.20 -0.89
N PRO A 61 -13.55 1.03 -0.45
CA PRO A 61 -12.56 1.91 0.16
C PRO A 61 -11.83 1.18 1.30
N THR A 62 -10.51 1.21 1.27
CA THR A 62 -9.66 0.34 2.11
C THR A 62 -8.93 1.11 3.20
N GLY A 63 -8.38 2.28 2.87
CA GLY A 63 -7.64 3.09 3.83
C GLY A 63 -6.93 4.27 3.18
N ASN A 64 -6.25 5.06 4.01
CA ASN A 64 -5.31 6.07 3.55
C ASN A 64 -3.96 5.38 3.34
N LEU A 65 -3.86 4.68 2.20
CA LEU A 65 -2.80 3.73 1.95
C LEU A 65 -1.47 4.42 1.66
N ASP A 66 -0.41 3.87 2.22
CA ASP A 66 0.95 4.41 2.11
C ASP A 66 1.92 3.33 1.60
N GLY A 67 2.50 2.52 2.47
CA GLY A 67 3.42 1.47 2.08
C GLY A 67 2.73 0.28 1.39
N LEU A 68 3.42 -0.33 0.44
CA LEU A 68 2.90 -1.42 -0.38
C LEU A 68 4.02 -2.39 -0.75
N GLU A 69 3.89 -3.65 -0.35
CA GLU A 69 4.81 -4.72 -0.71
C GLU A 69 4.06 -6.00 -1.08
N SER A 70 4.69 -6.83 -1.91
CA SER A 70 4.19 -8.18 -2.23
C SER A 70 4.32 -9.10 -1.02
N ASP A 71 3.32 -9.97 -0.80
CA ASP A 71 3.41 -11.05 0.19
C ASP A 71 4.18 -12.28 -0.33
N GLY A 72 4.60 -12.27 -1.60
CA GLY A 72 5.26 -13.40 -2.27
C GLY A 72 4.30 -14.49 -2.74
N GLN A 73 2.98 -14.33 -2.56
CA GLN A 73 1.96 -15.34 -2.89
C GLN A 73 0.80 -14.75 -3.73
N GLY A 74 1.04 -13.60 -4.35
CA GLY A 74 0.06 -12.92 -5.19
C GLY A 74 -0.82 -11.91 -4.46
N GLY A 75 -0.64 -11.75 -3.16
CA GLY A 75 -1.28 -10.71 -2.35
C GLY A 75 -0.29 -9.62 -1.91
N TYR A 76 -0.73 -8.78 -1.00
CA TYR A 76 -0.01 -7.57 -0.60
C TYR A 76 -0.06 -7.32 0.89
N VAL A 77 1.01 -6.72 1.41
CA VAL A 77 1.06 -6.11 2.74
C VAL A 77 1.04 -4.59 2.54
N VAL A 78 0.10 -3.92 3.18
CA VAL A 78 -0.19 -2.49 2.95
C VAL A 78 -0.33 -1.76 4.27
N SER A 79 0.21 -0.56 4.38
CA SER A 79 -0.02 0.31 5.54
C SER A 79 -1.12 1.34 5.27
N ASP A 80 -1.91 1.63 6.32
CA ASP A 80 -2.81 2.78 6.39
C ASP A 80 -2.22 3.78 7.37
N TRP A 81 -1.73 4.90 6.87
CA TRP A 81 -0.98 5.88 7.65
C TRP A 81 -1.84 6.57 8.71
N VAL A 82 -3.08 6.94 8.37
CA VAL A 82 -3.99 7.65 9.26
C VAL A 82 -4.55 6.74 10.35
N ALA A 83 -5.05 5.57 9.96
CA ALA A 83 -5.63 4.61 10.91
C ALA A 83 -4.60 3.80 11.69
N GLY A 84 -3.32 3.84 11.28
CA GLY A 84 -2.25 3.08 11.93
C GLY A 84 -2.35 1.58 11.73
N LYS A 85 -2.90 1.14 10.61
CA LYS A 85 -3.13 -0.28 10.33
C LYS A 85 -2.10 -0.86 9.39
N ILE A 86 -1.76 -2.13 9.62
CA ILE A 86 -1.14 -2.98 8.61
C ILE A 86 -2.19 -3.98 8.16
N LEU A 87 -2.43 -4.00 6.86
CA LEU A 87 -3.44 -4.82 6.21
C LEU A 87 -2.78 -5.86 5.31
N HIS A 88 -3.37 -7.04 5.22
CA HIS A 88 -3.11 -7.99 4.15
C HIS A 88 -4.26 -7.90 3.15
N VAL A 89 -3.92 -7.76 1.89
CA VAL A 89 -4.86 -7.82 0.78
C VAL A 89 -4.53 -9.06 -0.05
N ALA A 90 -5.43 -10.01 -0.07
CA ALA A 90 -5.26 -11.22 -0.87
C ALA A 90 -5.41 -10.93 -2.36
N ALA A 91 -4.97 -11.86 -3.22
CA ALA A 91 -5.04 -11.70 -4.68
C ALA A 91 -6.47 -11.44 -5.20
N ASN A 92 -7.50 -11.94 -4.51
CA ASN A 92 -8.92 -11.70 -4.83
C ASN A 92 -9.47 -10.37 -4.26
N GLY A 93 -8.65 -9.60 -3.56
CA GLY A 93 -9.02 -8.31 -2.96
C GLY A 93 -9.57 -8.40 -1.53
N ASP A 94 -9.71 -9.59 -0.96
CA ASP A 94 -10.11 -9.76 0.43
C ASP A 94 -9.06 -9.14 1.36
N THR A 95 -9.53 -8.29 2.28
CA THR A 95 -8.67 -7.50 3.15
C THR A 95 -8.86 -7.91 4.61
N ARG A 96 -7.75 -8.12 5.31
CA ARG A 96 -7.76 -8.40 6.75
C ARG A 96 -6.72 -7.58 7.50
N LEU A 97 -7.03 -7.24 8.75
CA LEU A 97 -6.11 -6.55 9.65
C LEU A 97 -5.02 -7.52 10.14
N LEU A 98 -3.76 -7.14 9.96
CA LEU A 98 -2.61 -7.86 10.55
C LEU A 98 -2.20 -7.26 11.89
N ARG A 99 -2.03 -5.95 11.93
CA ARG A 99 -1.57 -5.22 13.13
C ARG A 99 -2.27 -3.87 13.22
N GLN A 100 -2.45 -3.42 14.46
CA GLN A 100 -2.97 -2.09 14.79
C GLN A 100 -1.90 -1.32 15.58
N PHE A 101 -1.52 -0.17 15.04
CA PHE A 101 -0.60 0.78 15.65
C PHE A 101 -1.25 2.16 15.76
N LYS A 102 -0.45 3.15 16.12
CA LYS A 102 -0.85 4.56 16.08
C LYS A 102 -0.73 5.12 14.67
N GLN A 103 -1.33 6.27 14.44
CA GLN A 103 -1.13 7.06 13.23
C GLN A 103 0.37 7.24 12.94
N GLY A 104 0.73 7.22 11.66
CA GLY A 104 2.11 7.37 11.22
C GLY A 104 2.79 6.07 10.81
N THR A 105 2.02 4.98 10.61
CA THR A 105 2.51 3.77 9.94
C THR A 105 2.70 4.10 8.48
N ALA A 106 3.97 4.31 8.10
CA ALA A 106 4.32 4.87 6.79
C ALA A 106 4.75 3.78 5.80
N ASP A 107 5.60 4.13 4.86
CA ASP A 107 6.15 3.19 3.89
C ASP A 107 6.85 2.03 4.59
N LEU A 108 6.60 0.82 4.13
CA LEU A 108 7.07 -0.41 4.77
C LEU A 108 7.97 -1.22 3.83
N ALA A 109 8.76 -2.11 4.42
CA ALA A 109 9.39 -3.20 3.70
C ALA A 109 8.87 -4.54 4.25
N TYR A 110 8.66 -5.49 3.36
CA TYR A 110 8.25 -6.83 3.74
C TYR A 110 9.18 -7.86 3.10
N LEU A 111 9.67 -8.80 3.90
CA LEU A 111 10.52 -9.89 3.48
C LEU A 111 9.68 -11.18 3.47
N PRO A 112 9.18 -11.62 2.30
CA PRO A 112 8.26 -12.76 2.23
C PRO A 112 8.86 -14.07 2.74
N GLU A 113 10.14 -14.30 2.49
CA GLU A 113 10.82 -15.53 2.88
C GLU A 113 10.90 -15.72 4.39
N SER A 114 11.16 -14.66 5.13
CA SER A 114 11.21 -14.67 6.60
C SER A 114 9.92 -14.18 7.25
N ARG A 115 8.96 -13.72 6.45
CA ARG A 115 7.69 -13.10 6.91
C ARG A 115 7.91 -11.95 7.88
N THR A 116 8.95 -11.17 7.62
CA THR A 116 9.35 -10.05 8.45
C THR A 116 8.84 -8.73 7.86
N LEU A 117 8.03 -8.02 8.63
CA LEU A 117 7.63 -6.65 8.35
C LEU A 117 8.62 -5.68 8.99
N ILE A 118 9.13 -4.74 8.21
CA ILE A 118 9.94 -3.62 8.71
C ILE A 118 9.12 -2.35 8.52
N LEU A 119 8.82 -1.66 9.61
CA LEU A 119 7.86 -0.57 9.61
C LEU A 119 8.43 0.69 10.26
N PRO A 120 8.44 1.83 9.55
CA PRO A 120 8.72 3.11 10.16
C PRO A 120 7.48 3.62 10.91
N HIS A 121 7.65 3.91 12.19
CA HIS A 121 6.69 4.66 13.00
C HIS A 121 7.08 6.14 12.91
N MET A 122 6.59 6.80 11.86
CA MET A 122 7.07 8.12 11.45
C MET A 122 6.95 9.17 12.55
N LEU A 123 5.81 9.20 13.26
CA LEU A 123 5.57 10.17 14.33
C LEU A 123 6.26 9.81 15.66
N GLU A 124 6.78 8.60 15.78
CA GLU A 124 7.51 8.12 16.97
C GLU A 124 9.03 8.06 16.74
N ASN A 125 9.50 8.51 15.58
CA ASN A 125 10.92 8.61 15.23
C ASN A 125 11.69 7.28 15.38
N ARG A 126 11.08 6.16 14.92
CA ARG A 126 11.70 4.83 15.00
C ARG A 126 11.27 3.90 13.88
N VAL A 127 12.08 2.87 13.65
CA VAL A 127 11.80 1.74 12.76
C VAL A 127 11.80 0.47 13.60
N GLN A 128 10.81 -0.40 13.39
CA GLN A 128 10.73 -1.69 14.09
C GLN A 128 10.48 -2.81 13.10
N ALA A 129 11.01 -3.99 13.40
CA ALA A 129 10.77 -5.23 12.67
C ALA A 129 9.81 -6.12 13.45
N TYR A 130 8.87 -6.74 12.74
CA TYR A 130 7.84 -7.61 13.30
C TYR A 130 7.81 -8.95 12.57
N ASP A 131 7.72 -10.03 13.31
CA ASP A 131 7.50 -11.37 12.77
C ASP A 131 5.99 -11.57 12.51
N LEU A 132 5.64 -11.83 11.24
CA LEU A 132 4.28 -12.12 10.81
C LEU A 132 4.08 -13.60 10.48
N SER A 133 4.97 -14.49 10.92
CA SER A 133 4.89 -15.92 10.58
C SER A 133 3.58 -16.58 11.01
N ALA A 134 3.00 -16.14 12.12
CA ALA A 134 1.72 -16.64 12.62
C ALA A 134 0.52 -16.19 11.75
N ASP A 135 0.67 -15.13 10.97
CA ASP A 135 -0.39 -14.54 10.15
C ASP A 135 -0.52 -15.21 8.77
N PHE A 136 0.53 -15.88 8.32
CA PHE A 136 0.64 -16.51 6.99
C PHE A 136 0.88 -18.02 7.10
N LYS A 137 0.03 -18.72 7.79
CA LYS A 137 0.07 -20.19 7.93
C LYS A 137 -0.61 -20.88 6.75
#